data_b08b488950b8fd211db52ac4b3ac4ddc
#
_entry.id   b08b488950b8fd211db52ac4b3ac4ddc
#
_cell.length_a   1.000
_cell.length_b   1.000
_cell.length_c   1.000
_cell.angle_alpha   90.00
_cell.angle_beta   90.00
_cell.angle_gamma   90.00
#
_symmetry.space_group_name_H-M   'P 1'
#
loop_
_entity.id
_entity.type
_entity.pdbx_description
1 polymer ?
#
loop_
_entity_poly.entity_id
_entity_poly.type
_entity_poly.pdbx_seq_one_letter_code
_entity_poly.pdbx_strand_id
1 'polypeptide(L)'
;MKPSEVMEKLGEYQGLGQEIFSLPEKFDSALVGVGWRFHDGPLAVYDKNKVIGILDAEMGEEWGEEFFDFNVIGSWIGDSTPLFIEL
;
A
#
# COMPACT_ATOMS: atom_id res chain seq x y z
N MET A 1 13.72 0.67 3.36
CA MET A 1 13.58 2.11 3.04
C MET A 1 12.61 2.75 4.03
N LYS A 2 12.84 4.00 4.35
CA LYS A 2 11.89 4.77 5.17
C LYS A 2 10.67 5.12 4.32
N PRO A 3 9.48 5.23 4.91
CA PRO A 3 8.28 5.63 4.16
C PRO A 3 8.45 6.93 3.36
N SER A 4 9.14 7.93 3.91
CA SER A 4 9.40 9.18 3.21
C SER A 4 10.24 9.01 1.95
N GLU A 5 11.22 8.10 1.98
CA GLU A 5 12.03 7.77 0.81
C GLU A 5 11.20 7.06 -0.27
N VAL A 6 10.31 6.18 0.14
CA VAL A 6 9.41 5.49 -0.77
C VAL A 6 8.46 6.47 -1.44
N MET A 7 7.90 7.39 -0.67
CA MET A 7 6.99 8.42 -1.20
C MET A 7 7.70 9.31 -2.21
N GLU A 8 8.96 9.66 -1.96
CA GLU A 8 9.76 10.44 -2.90
C GLU A 8 9.97 9.69 -4.22
N LYS A 9 10.30 8.39 -4.15
CA LYS A 9 10.45 7.58 -5.36
C LYS A 9 9.15 7.44 -6.14
N LEU A 10 8.04 7.21 -5.46
CA LEU A 10 6.73 7.16 -6.11
C LEU A 10 6.41 8.48 -6.80
N GLY A 11 6.73 9.61 -6.15
CA GLY A 11 6.57 10.93 -6.73
C GLY A 11 7.39 11.14 -8.00
N GLU A 12 8.61 10.60 -8.06
CA GLU A 12 9.44 10.64 -9.26
C GLU A 12 8.79 9.90 -10.43
N TYR A 13 8.25 8.70 -10.19
CA TYR A 13 7.55 7.95 -11.21
C TYR A 13 6.28 8.64 -11.68
N GLN A 14 5.51 9.23 -10.76
CA GLN A 14 4.33 10.01 -11.10
C GLN A 14 4.70 11.21 -11.97
N GLY A 15 5.81 11.87 -11.67
CA GLY A 15 6.35 12.96 -12.46
C GLY A 15 6.73 12.55 -13.88
N LEU A 16 6.99 11.27 -14.11
CA LEU A 16 7.27 10.70 -15.43
C LEU A 16 6.00 10.18 -16.13
N GLY A 17 4.83 10.45 -15.59
CA GLY A 17 3.56 10.08 -16.19
C GLY A 17 3.03 8.71 -15.77
N GLN A 18 3.66 8.05 -14.80
CA GLN A 18 3.17 6.77 -14.30
C GLN A 18 1.99 6.99 -13.35
N GLU A 19 0.93 6.21 -13.52
CA GLU A 19 -0.22 6.25 -12.63
C GLU A 19 0.05 5.32 -11.44
N ILE A 20 -0.02 5.87 -10.22
CA ILE A 20 0.24 5.12 -9.00
C ILE A 20 -0.86 5.44 -7.99
N PHE A 21 -1.50 4.41 -7.46
CA PHE A 21 -2.46 4.55 -6.38
C PHE A 21 -1.80 4.33 -5.03
N SER A 22 -2.17 5.16 -4.07
CA SER A 22 -1.71 5.04 -2.68
C SER A 22 -2.93 4.88 -1.77
N LEU A 23 -2.74 4.17 -0.65
CA LEU A 23 -3.73 4.13 0.41
C LEU A 23 -3.83 5.50 1.07
N PRO A 24 -4.91 5.76 1.85
CA PRO A 24 -5.01 7.00 2.61
C PRO A 24 -3.77 7.27 3.47
N GLU A 25 -3.53 8.54 3.75
CA GLU A 25 -2.34 9.02 4.45
C GLU A 25 -2.06 8.30 5.78
N LYS A 26 -3.11 7.87 6.49
CA LYS A 26 -2.94 7.13 7.75
C LYS A 26 -2.13 5.84 7.61
N PHE A 27 -1.99 5.32 6.39
CA PHE A 27 -1.21 4.11 6.11
C PHE A 27 0.22 4.40 5.62
N ASP A 28 0.63 5.66 5.56
CA ASP A 28 1.95 6.03 5.03
C ASP A 28 3.10 5.34 5.78
N SER A 29 2.95 5.15 7.10
CA SER A 29 3.97 4.44 7.88
C SER A 29 4.14 2.97 7.50
N ALA A 30 3.18 2.39 6.81
CA ALA A 30 3.25 1.02 6.31
C ALA A 30 3.87 0.91 4.92
N LEU A 31 4.17 2.03 4.27
CA LEU A 31 4.76 2.05 2.94
C LEU A 31 6.22 1.62 3.01
N VAL A 32 6.59 0.56 2.30
CA VAL A 32 7.92 -0.07 2.44
C VAL A 32 8.74 -0.13 1.16
N GLY A 33 8.15 0.11 0.01
CA GLY A 33 8.92 0.04 -1.22
C GLY A 33 8.10 0.32 -2.47
N VAL A 34 8.77 0.15 -3.60
CA VAL A 34 8.18 0.22 -4.94
C VAL A 34 8.33 -1.17 -5.55
N GLY A 35 7.28 -1.68 -6.14
CA GLY A 35 7.29 -3.01 -6.74
C GLY A 35 6.66 -3.03 -8.11
N TRP A 36 6.75 -4.17 -8.75
CA TRP A 36 6.15 -4.41 -10.06
C TRP A 36 5.47 -5.76 -10.06
N ARG A 37 4.29 -5.81 -10.68
CA ARG A 37 3.69 -7.08 -11.06
C ARG A 37 4.01 -7.34 -12.53
N PHE A 38 3.79 -8.58 -12.96
CA PHE A 38 4.03 -8.96 -14.35
C PHE A 38 3.19 -8.06 -15.29
N HIS A 39 3.86 -7.35 -16.18
CA HIS A 39 3.28 -6.38 -17.14
C HIS A 39 2.75 -5.07 -16.53
N ASP A 40 2.84 -4.88 -15.24
CA ASP A 40 2.40 -3.62 -14.61
C ASP A 40 3.56 -2.67 -14.39
N GLY A 41 3.25 -1.37 -14.33
CA GLY A 41 4.21 -0.34 -13.99
C GLY A 41 4.57 -0.34 -12.50
N PRO A 42 5.31 0.68 -12.02
CA PRO A 42 5.68 0.77 -10.62
C PRO A 42 4.45 0.91 -9.72
N LEU A 43 4.47 0.21 -8.59
CA LEU A 43 3.36 0.13 -7.65
C LEU A 43 3.84 0.46 -6.25
N ALA A 44 2.97 1.09 -5.46
CA ALA A 44 3.22 1.26 -4.03
C ALA A 44 3.15 -0.10 -3.33
N VAL A 45 4.13 -0.39 -2.47
CA VAL A 45 4.19 -1.64 -1.70
C VAL A 45 4.05 -1.32 -0.22
N TYR A 46 3.08 -1.96 0.42
CA TYR A 46 2.77 -1.77 1.84
C TYR A 46 3.07 -3.04 2.63
N ASP A 47 3.52 -2.86 3.87
CA ASP A 47 3.65 -3.94 4.84
C ASP A 47 2.26 -4.32 5.34
N LYS A 48 1.78 -5.51 4.97
CA LYS A 48 0.46 -6.02 5.33
C LYS A 48 0.21 -5.94 6.83
N ASN A 49 1.16 -6.39 7.63
CA ASN A 49 0.99 -6.43 9.09
C ASN A 49 0.89 -5.04 9.70
N LYS A 50 1.61 -4.07 9.16
CA LYS A 50 1.49 -2.69 9.63
C LYS A 50 0.15 -2.08 9.24
N VAL A 51 -0.35 -2.37 8.04
CA VAL A 51 -1.69 -1.93 7.62
C VAL A 51 -2.75 -2.50 8.57
N ILE A 52 -2.68 -3.79 8.86
CA ILE A 52 -3.60 -4.45 9.79
C ILE A 52 -3.49 -3.83 11.18
N GLY A 53 -2.28 -3.55 11.66
CA GLY A 53 -2.05 -2.91 12.94
C GLY A 53 -2.70 -1.53 13.05
N ILE A 54 -2.65 -0.75 11.99
CA ILE A 54 -3.32 0.56 11.93
C ILE A 54 -4.84 0.39 11.98
N LEU A 55 -5.38 -0.58 11.26
CA LEU A 55 -6.80 -0.89 11.28
C LEU A 55 -7.25 -1.39 12.65
N ASP A 56 -6.45 -2.24 13.29
CA ASP A 56 -6.74 -2.72 14.65
C ASP A 56 -6.81 -1.58 15.66
N ALA A 57 -5.94 -0.61 15.54
CA ALA A 57 -5.95 0.56 16.43
C ALA A 57 -7.22 1.40 16.27
N GLU A 58 -7.83 1.39 15.09
CA GLU A 58 -9.07 2.12 14.82
C GLU A 58 -10.33 1.33 15.15
N MET A 59 -10.31 0.03 14.89
CA MET A 59 -11.51 -0.82 14.87
C MET A 59 -11.54 -1.88 15.98
N GLY A 60 -10.41 -2.10 16.68
CA GLY A 60 -10.23 -3.19 17.63
C GLY A 60 -9.52 -4.39 16.99
N GLU A 61 -8.76 -5.13 17.81
CA GLU A 61 -7.82 -6.16 17.35
C GLU A 61 -8.47 -7.29 16.53
N GLU A 62 -9.74 -7.55 16.75
CA GLU A 62 -10.41 -8.66 16.07
C GLU A 62 -10.91 -8.30 14.66
N TRP A 63 -10.94 -7.03 14.33
CA TRP A 63 -11.60 -6.55 13.11
C TRP A 63 -10.66 -6.09 12.00
N GLY A 64 -9.41 -5.75 12.35
CA GLY A 64 -8.47 -5.21 11.39
C GLY A 64 -8.15 -6.17 10.26
N GLU A 65 -7.84 -7.42 10.56
CA GLU A 65 -7.51 -8.43 9.56
C GLU A 65 -8.70 -8.76 8.67
N GLU A 66 -9.88 -8.91 9.27
CA GLU A 66 -11.10 -9.17 8.52
C GLU A 66 -11.42 -8.01 7.58
N PHE A 67 -11.32 -6.79 8.07
CA PHE A 67 -11.53 -5.60 7.24
C PHE A 67 -10.53 -5.54 6.10
N PHE A 68 -9.25 -5.86 6.39
CA PHE A 68 -8.20 -5.91 5.38
C PHE A 68 -8.55 -6.89 4.26
N ASP A 69 -8.93 -8.10 4.62
CA ASP A 69 -9.24 -9.15 3.64
C ASP A 69 -10.43 -8.79 2.76
N PHE A 70 -11.46 -8.18 3.32
CA PHE A 70 -12.67 -7.87 2.56
C PHE A 70 -12.65 -6.52 1.84
N ASN A 71 -12.00 -5.52 2.43
CA ASN A 71 -12.13 -4.14 1.94
C ASN A 71 -10.83 -3.55 1.36
N VAL A 72 -9.70 -4.12 1.68
CA VAL A 72 -8.41 -3.63 1.20
C VAL A 72 -7.87 -4.54 0.12
N ILE A 73 -7.55 -5.79 0.46
CA ILE A 73 -6.94 -6.71 -0.50
C ILE A 73 -7.92 -7.18 -1.58
N GLY A 74 -9.22 -7.19 -1.27
CA GLY A 74 -10.27 -7.53 -2.22
C GLY A 74 -10.61 -6.44 -3.22
N SER A 75 -10.08 -5.23 -3.04
CA SER A 75 -10.37 -4.09 -3.90
C SER A 75 -9.36 -4.00 -5.03
N TRP A 76 -9.79 -4.34 -6.24
CA TRP A 76 -9.00 -4.17 -7.45
C TRP A 76 -9.33 -2.82 -8.09
N ILE A 77 -8.34 -1.96 -8.25
CA ILE A 77 -8.51 -0.64 -8.87
C ILE A 77 -7.67 -0.49 -10.14
N GLY A 78 -7.51 -1.59 -10.88
CA GLY A 78 -6.77 -1.60 -12.13
C GLY A 78 -5.31 -1.99 -11.94
N ASP A 79 -4.50 -1.73 -12.96
CA ASP A 79 -3.10 -2.14 -13.01
C ASP A 79 -2.21 -1.40 -12.00
N SER A 80 -2.72 -0.32 -11.43
CA SER A 80 -1.99 0.48 -10.45
C SER A 80 -2.33 0.12 -8.99
N THR A 81 -3.10 -0.94 -8.78
CA THR A 81 -3.48 -1.39 -7.43
C THR A 81 -2.24 -1.71 -6.60
N PRO A 82 -2.13 -1.18 -5.37
CA PRO A 82 -0.97 -1.44 -4.51
C PRO A 82 -0.75 -2.92 -4.21
N LEU A 83 0.50 -3.27 -3.88
CA LEU A 83 0.88 -4.60 -3.42
C LEU A 83 0.99 -4.61 -1.89
N PHE A 84 0.70 -5.77 -1.30
CA PHE A 84 0.86 -6.00 0.14
C PHE A 84 1.81 -7.17 0.34
N ILE A 85 2.79 -6.98 1.22
CA ILE A 85 3.78 -8.01 1.53
C ILE A 85 3.86 -8.24 3.04
N GLU A 86 4.32 -9.40 3.43
CA GLU A 86 4.68 -9.71 4.80
C GLU A 86 6.19 -9.66 4.95
N LEU A 87 6.65 -8.95 5.94
CA LEU A 87 8.07 -8.83 6.26
C LEU A 87 8.47 -9.67 7.46
#